data_842e0489d12459dd3af1c1d6f254cc7e
#
_entry.id   842e0489d12459dd3af1c1d6f254cc7e
#
_cell.length_a   1.000
_cell.length_b   1.000
_cell.length_c   1.000
_cell.angle_alpha   90.00
_cell.angle_beta   90.00
_cell.angle_gamma   90.00
#
_symmetry.space_group_name_H-M   'P 1'
#
loop_
_entity.id
_entity.type
_entity.pdbx_description
1 polymer ?
#
loop_
_entity_poly.entity_id
_entity_poly.type
_entity_poly.pdbx_seq_one_letter_code
_entity_poly.pdbx_strand_id
1 'polypeptide(L)'
;MTTSKSSSIIAFVSVTTLFFAWGFITNLIDPLIPAVKAIFSLSYTEAFLTQFAFFIAYGVFSLPGGALVKKTGYTTAILISLAAMVVACLIFPLASHLRTYELVLVALFILGGGITVLQVAANPLSAALGDPKTSHSRLVLSQASNSLGTVLGPYLGAAMMLSGGLFAASAAGDLEA
;
A
#
# COMPACT_ATOMS: atom_id res chain seq x y z
N MET A 1 1.13 31.65 13.45
CA MET A 1 2.37 31.08 12.87
C MET A 1 2.24 31.08 11.35
N THR A 2 2.84 32.03 10.68
CA THR A 2 2.88 32.13 9.21
C THR A 2 3.89 31.12 8.70
N THR A 3 3.45 29.89 8.41
CA THR A 3 4.28 28.96 7.64
C THR A 3 4.60 29.63 6.30
N SER A 4 5.87 29.68 5.94
CA SER A 4 6.30 30.21 4.65
C SER A 4 5.53 29.49 3.53
N LYS A 5 5.05 30.22 2.52
CA LYS A 5 4.34 29.65 1.35
C LYS A 5 5.11 28.48 0.72
N SER A 6 6.43 28.56 0.74
CA SER A 6 7.33 27.47 0.30
C SER A 6 7.18 26.20 1.15
N SER A 7 7.08 26.32 2.49
CA SER A 7 6.90 25.17 3.39
C SER A 7 5.57 24.44 3.17
N SER A 8 4.49 25.18 2.89
CA SER A 8 3.18 24.58 2.59
C SER A 8 3.18 23.83 1.26
N ILE A 9 3.89 24.32 0.25
CA ILE A 9 4.01 23.66 -1.05
C ILE A 9 4.78 22.35 -0.90
N ILE A 10 5.92 22.36 -0.20
CA ILE A 10 6.73 21.16 0.03
C ILE A 10 5.90 20.10 0.78
N ALA A 11 5.18 20.49 1.82
CA ALA A 11 4.31 19.59 2.57
C ALA A 11 3.21 18.99 1.67
N PHE A 12 2.59 19.80 0.82
CA PHE A 12 1.56 19.34 -0.10
C PHE A 12 2.12 18.36 -1.14
N VAL A 13 3.27 18.65 -1.74
CA VAL A 13 3.95 17.74 -2.68
C VAL A 13 4.28 16.43 -2.00
N SER A 14 4.82 16.45 -0.78
CA SER A 14 5.13 15.24 -0.02
C SER A 14 3.88 14.39 0.22
N VAL A 15 2.78 15.01 0.67
CA VAL A 15 1.52 14.29 0.89
C VAL A 15 0.96 13.73 -0.42
N THR A 16 1.00 14.49 -1.52
CA THR A 16 0.55 14.03 -2.84
C THR A 16 1.38 12.83 -3.35
N THR A 17 2.69 12.82 -3.07
CA THR A 17 3.56 11.66 -3.36
C THR A 17 3.16 10.44 -2.54
N LEU A 18 2.75 10.61 -1.27
CA LEU A 18 2.22 9.50 -0.47
C LEU A 18 0.92 8.94 -1.05
N PHE A 19 0.05 9.79 -1.60
CA PHE A 19 -1.17 9.32 -2.29
C PHE A 19 -0.83 8.44 -3.50
N PHE A 20 0.15 8.85 -4.30
CA PHE A 20 0.65 8.03 -5.41
C PHE A 20 1.21 6.70 -4.90
N ALA A 21 2.10 6.75 -3.90
CA ALA A 21 2.75 5.56 -3.36
C ALA A 21 1.75 4.54 -2.81
N TRP A 22 0.75 4.97 -2.02
CA TRP A 22 -0.25 4.03 -1.51
C TRP A 22 -1.12 3.45 -2.64
N GLY A 23 -1.55 4.28 -3.62
CA GLY A 23 -2.30 3.79 -4.78
C GLY A 23 -1.51 2.74 -5.57
N PHE A 24 -0.22 2.99 -5.76
CA PHE A 24 0.70 2.07 -6.41
C PHE A 24 0.84 0.76 -5.61
N ILE A 25 1.18 0.84 -4.32
CA ILE A 25 1.41 -0.35 -3.46
C ILE A 25 0.15 -1.18 -3.30
N THR A 26 -1.02 -0.54 -3.08
CA THR A 26 -2.29 -1.26 -2.92
C THR A 26 -2.61 -2.11 -4.15
N ASN A 27 -2.36 -1.58 -5.33
CA ASN A 27 -2.69 -2.28 -6.58
C ASN A 27 -1.57 -3.21 -7.08
N LEU A 28 -0.39 -3.20 -6.47
CA LEU A 28 0.62 -4.25 -6.66
C LEU A 28 0.20 -5.60 -6.08
N ILE A 29 -0.80 -5.62 -5.19
CA ILE A 29 -1.28 -6.86 -4.58
C ILE A 29 -2.00 -7.74 -5.61
N ASP A 30 -2.69 -7.15 -6.58
CA ASP A 30 -3.39 -7.92 -7.60
C ASP A 30 -2.46 -8.86 -8.39
N PRO A 31 -1.33 -8.41 -8.96
CA PRO A 31 -0.37 -9.31 -9.58
C PRO A 31 0.42 -10.17 -8.58
N LEU A 32 0.49 -9.79 -7.29
CA LEU A 32 1.15 -10.58 -6.25
C LEU A 32 0.38 -11.86 -5.92
N ILE A 33 -0.94 -11.88 -5.99
CA ILE A 33 -1.78 -13.04 -5.63
C ILE A 33 -1.44 -14.27 -6.48
N PRO A 34 -1.42 -14.19 -7.83
CA PRO A 34 -0.99 -15.32 -8.66
C PRO A 34 0.45 -15.78 -8.36
N ALA A 35 1.36 -14.82 -8.07
CA ALA A 35 2.74 -15.15 -7.72
C ALA A 35 2.84 -15.96 -6.43
N VAL A 36 2.16 -15.50 -5.36
CA VAL A 36 2.11 -16.19 -4.07
C VAL A 36 1.47 -17.58 -4.24
N LYS A 37 0.37 -17.67 -5.01
CA LYS A 37 -0.28 -18.93 -5.32
C LYS A 37 0.68 -19.92 -5.97
N ALA A 38 1.48 -19.49 -6.95
CA ALA A 38 2.44 -20.34 -7.63
C ALA A 38 3.60 -20.77 -6.72
N ILE A 39 4.18 -19.83 -5.96
CA ILE A 39 5.34 -20.10 -5.07
C ILE A 39 4.99 -21.09 -3.96
N PHE A 40 3.79 -20.95 -3.37
CA PHE A 40 3.34 -21.78 -2.25
C PHE A 40 2.41 -22.93 -2.66
N SER A 41 2.16 -23.13 -3.96
CA SER A 41 1.24 -24.16 -4.50
C SER A 41 -0.15 -24.09 -3.84
N LEU A 42 -0.69 -22.88 -3.68
CA LEU A 42 -1.93 -22.64 -2.96
C LEU A 42 -3.16 -23.08 -3.76
N SER A 43 -4.16 -23.55 -3.04
CA SER A 43 -5.52 -23.71 -3.57
C SER A 43 -6.15 -22.33 -3.90
N TYR A 44 -7.25 -22.32 -4.65
CA TYR A 44 -7.99 -21.07 -4.92
C TYR A 44 -8.52 -20.42 -3.65
N THR A 45 -8.93 -21.21 -2.66
CA THR A 45 -9.42 -20.70 -1.37
C THR A 45 -8.31 -20.00 -0.59
N GLU A 46 -7.11 -20.57 -0.55
CA GLU A 46 -5.96 -19.95 0.12
C GLU A 46 -5.51 -18.67 -0.61
N ALA A 47 -5.50 -18.66 -1.95
CA ALA A 47 -5.23 -17.46 -2.72
C ALA A 47 -6.24 -16.33 -2.40
N PHE A 48 -7.50 -16.69 -2.16
CA PHE A 48 -8.53 -15.73 -1.73
C PHE A 48 -8.28 -15.20 -0.31
N LEU A 49 -7.76 -16.05 0.60
CA LEU A 49 -7.34 -15.61 1.94
C LEU A 49 -6.23 -14.58 1.90
N THR A 50 -5.35 -14.64 0.90
CA THR A 50 -4.29 -13.65 0.68
C THR A 50 -4.88 -12.24 0.49
N GLN A 51 -5.88 -12.12 -0.39
CA GLN A 51 -6.58 -10.86 -0.63
C GLN A 51 -7.41 -10.44 0.59
N PHE A 52 -8.10 -11.40 1.22
CA PHE A 52 -8.92 -11.15 2.39
C PHE A 52 -8.10 -10.62 3.57
N ALA A 53 -6.91 -11.19 3.83
CA ALA A 53 -6.01 -10.74 4.90
C ALA A 53 -5.61 -9.26 4.75
N PHE A 54 -5.38 -8.82 3.51
CA PHE A 54 -5.10 -7.42 3.23
C PHE A 54 -6.34 -6.52 3.46
N PHE A 55 -7.49 -6.87 2.88
CA PHE A 55 -8.66 -6.01 2.93
C PHE A 55 -9.34 -5.98 4.30
N ILE A 56 -9.30 -7.06 5.10
CA ILE A 56 -9.85 -7.05 6.45
C ILE A 56 -9.10 -6.07 7.36
N ALA A 57 -7.81 -5.82 7.08
CA ALA A 57 -7.02 -4.83 7.80
C ALA A 57 -7.63 -3.42 7.70
N TYR A 58 -8.26 -3.08 6.56
CA TYR A 58 -8.95 -1.79 6.41
C TYR A 58 -10.10 -1.64 7.41
N GLY A 59 -10.90 -2.67 7.60
CA GLY A 59 -11.97 -2.67 8.61
C GLY A 59 -11.42 -2.56 10.03
N VAL A 60 -10.42 -3.38 10.34
CA VAL A 60 -9.83 -3.48 11.69
C VAL A 60 -9.11 -2.18 12.08
N PHE A 61 -8.31 -1.59 11.17
CA PHE A 61 -7.46 -0.44 11.49
C PHE A 61 -8.10 0.93 11.22
N SER A 62 -9.27 1.00 10.60
CA SER A 62 -9.94 2.28 10.31
C SER A 62 -10.27 3.09 11.56
N LEU A 63 -10.91 2.49 12.55
CA LEU A 63 -11.25 3.15 13.82
C LEU A 63 -10.03 3.38 14.72
N PRO A 64 -9.15 2.39 14.98
CA PRO A 64 -7.90 2.61 15.71
C PRO A 64 -7.00 3.66 15.05
N GLY A 65 -6.93 3.69 13.71
CA GLY A 65 -6.19 4.69 12.95
C GLY A 65 -6.69 6.11 13.21
N GLY A 66 -8.02 6.31 13.25
CA GLY A 66 -8.61 7.59 13.63
C GLY A 66 -8.27 8.02 15.07
N ALA A 67 -8.30 7.07 16.01
CA ALA A 67 -7.90 7.32 17.39
C ALA A 67 -6.39 7.65 17.49
N LEU A 68 -5.54 6.97 16.74
CA LEU A 68 -4.11 7.24 16.66
C LEU A 68 -3.86 8.66 16.16
N VAL A 69 -4.50 9.07 15.06
CA VAL A 69 -4.37 10.43 14.50
C VAL A 69 -4.80 11.50 15.50
N LYS A 70 -5.90 11.28 16.21
CA LYS A 70 -6.36 12.20 17.28
C LYS A 70 -5.32 12.35 18.40
N LYS A 71 -4.64 11.27 18.77
CA LYS A 71 -3.70 11.24 19.89
C LYS A 71 -2.31 11.77 19.51
N THR A 72 -1.82 11.47 18.31
CA THR A 72 -0.42 11.74 17.91
C THR A 72 -0.28 12.84 16.86
N GLY A 73 -1.38 13.23 16.21
CA GLY A 73 -1.39 14.15 15.09
C GLY A 73 -1.08 13.46 13.75
N TYR A 74 -1.34 14.18 12.65
CA TYR A 74 -1.23 13.66 11.29
C TYR A 74 0.18 13.17 10.94
N THR A 75 1.20 13.98 11.19
CA THR A 75 2.59 13.66 10.79
C THR A 75 3.11 12.42 11.50
N THR A 76 2.88 12.32 12.81
CA THR A 76 3.33 11.14 13.59
C THR A 76 2.58 9.89 13.16
N ALA A 77 1.27 9.97 12.92
CA ALA A 77 0.49 8.84 12.42
C ALA A 77 0.98 8.37 11.05
N ILE A 78 1.34 9.29 10.14
CA ILE A 78 1.95 8.97 8.85
C ILE A 78 3.29 8.24 9.04
N LEU A 79 4.16 8.72 9.92
CA LEU A 79 5.46 8.07 10.18
C LEU A 79 5.29 6.67 10.76
N ILE A 80 4.37 6.47 11.70
CA ILE A 80 4.04 5.16 12.25
C ILE A 80 3.52 4.23 11.16
N SER A 81 2.62 4.71 10.30
CA SER A 81 2.08 3.91 9.20
C SER A 81 3.15 3.50 8.19
N LEU A 82 4.04 4.42 7.82
CA LEU A 82 5.17 4.11 6.93
C LEU A 82 6.14 3.10 7.56
N ALA A 83 6.44 3.22 8.86
CA ALA A 83 7.25 2.25 9.58
C ALA A 83 6.60 0.86 9.58
N ALA A 84 5.28 0.76 9.82
CA ALA A 84 4.55 -0.50 9.72
C ALA A 84 4.61 -1.11 8.32
N MET A 85 4.48 -0.28 7.27
CA MET A 85 4.61 -0.74 5.88
C MET A 85 6.02 -1.27 5.58
N VAL A 86 7.06 -0.60 6.07
CA VAL A 86 8.46 -1.09 5.93
C VAL A 86 8.62 -2.43 6.62
N VAL A 87 8.11 -2.59 7.83
CA VAL A 87 8.14 -3.89 8.55
C VAL A 87 7.42 -4.96 7.74
N ALA A 88 6.24 -4.68 7.20
CA ALA A 88 5.53 -5.61 6.32
C ALA A 88 6.38 -6.03 5.12
N CYS A 89 7.01 -5.06 4.43
CA CYS A 89 7.89 -5.34 3.28
C CYS A 89 9.10 -6.20 3.65
N LEU A 90 9.63 -6.10 4.87
CA LEU A 90 10.73 -6.93 5.35
C LEU A 90 10.30 -8.36 5.69
N ILE A 91 9.03 -8.56 6.07
CA ILE A 91 8.47 -9.89 6.34
C ILE A 91 8.31 -10.70 5.05
N PHE A 92 8.01 -10.09 3.89
CA PHE A 92 7.83 -10.82 2.63
C PHE A 92 9.04 -11.68 2.22
N PRO A 93 10.28 -11.14 2.14
CA PRO A 93 11.46 -11.96 1.86
C PRO A 93 11.67 -13.07 2.88
N LEU A 94 11.42 -12.78 4.17
CA LEU A 94 11.52 -13.77 5.24
C LEU A 94 10.50 -14.91 5.05
N ALA A 95 9.24 -14.57 4.72
CA ALA A 95 8.19 -15.55 4.43
C ALA A 95 8.56 -16.44 3.23
N SER A 96 9.12 -15.86 2.19
CA SER A 96 9.59 -16.59 1.01
C SER A 96 10.76 -17.52 1.36
N HIS A 97 11.73 -17.05 2.14
CA HIS A 97 12.89 -17.85 2.55
C HIS A 97 12.50 -19.04 3.45
N LEU A 98 11.60 -18.80 4.40
CA LEU A 98 11.08 -19.82 5.32
C LEU A 98 9.98 -20.70 4.69
N ARG A 99 9.52 -20.37 3.48
CA ARG A 99 8.38 -21.03 2.80
C ARG A 99 7.13 -21.12 3.69
N THR A 100 6.85 -20.08 4.45
CA THR A 100 5.76 -20.02 5.42
C THR A 100 4.67 -19.07 4.93
N TYR A 101 3.56 -19.62 4.45
CA TYR A 101 2.45 -18.84 3.88
C TYR A 101 1.77 -17.94 4.93
N GLU A 102 1.68 -18.37 6.17
CA GLU A 102 1.10 -17.60 7.28
C GLU A 102 1.83 -16.26 7.49
N LEU A 103 3.15 -16.23 7.27
CA LEU A 103 3.92 -14.98 7.34
C LEU A 103 3.55 -14.01 6.21
N VAL A 104 3.17 -14.52 5.04
CA VAL A 104 2.64 -13.69 3.94
C VAL A 104 1.33 -13.03 4.36
N LEU A 105 0.42 -13.78 4.99
CA LEU A 105 -0.85 -13.25 5.49
C LEU A 105 -0.64 -12.16 6.56
N VAL A 106 0.28 -12.40 7.50
CA VAL A 106 0.66 -11.42 8.52
C VAL A 106 1.26 -10.16 7.89
N ALA A 107 2.16 -10.32 6.92
CA ALA A 107 2.75 -9.19 6.20
C ALA A 107 1.68 -8.35 5.49
N LEU A 108 0.74 -9.00 4.79
CA LEU A 108 -0.36 -8.32 4.11
C LEU A 108 -1.30 -7.61 5.07
N PHE A 109 -1.60 -8.22 6.22
CA PHE A 109 -2.44 -7.62 7.24
C PHE A 109 -1.77 -6.36 7.85
N ILE A 110 -0.46 -6.41 8.14
CA ILE A 110 0.30 -5.26 8.63
C ILE A 110 0.38 -4.18 7.54
N LEU A 111 0.61 -4.56 6.28
CA LEU A 111 0.69 -3.64 5.15
C LEU A 111 -0.64 -2.91 4.95
N GLY A 112 -1.76 -3.65 4.91
CA GLY A 112 -3.11 -3.09 4.81
C GLY A 112 -3.46 -2.17 5.97
N GLY A 113 -3.07 -2.54 7.20
CA GLY A 113 -3.21 -1.70 8.39
C GLY A 113 -2.41 -0.40 8.29
N GLY A 114 -1.16 -0.48 7.85
CA GLY A 114 -0.30 0.69 7.62
C GLY A 114 -0.91 1.63 6.57
N ILE A 115 -1.35 1.10 5.43
CA ILE A 115 -2.01 1.89 4.38
C ILE A 115 -3.30 2.53 4.90
N THR A 116 -4.09 1.82 5.69
CA THR A 116 -5.33 2.37 6.28
C THR A 116 -5.04 3.57 7.18
N VAL A 117 -4.09 3.44 8.10
CA VAL A 117 -3.68 4.56 8.99
C VAL A 117 -3.12 5.73 8.18
N LEU A 118 -2.33 5.43 7.14
CA LEU A 118 -1.81 6.44 6.22
C LEU A 118 -2.95 7.24 5.57
N GLN A 119 -3.96 6.57 5.04
CA GLN A 119 -5.12 7.21 4.41
C GLN A 119 -5.93 8.06 5.38
N VAL A 120 -6.18 7.54 6.59
CA VAL A 120 -6.91 8.26 7.64
C VAL A 120 -6.19 9.55 8.05
N ALA A 121 -4.85 9.57 8.01
CA ALA A 121 -4.06 10.74 8.33
C ALA A 121 -3.86 11.69 7.13
N ALA A 122 -3.54 11.13 5.95
CA ALA A 122 -3.15 11.90 4.77
C ALA A 122 -4.32 12.63 4.09
N ASN A 123 -5.54 12.03 4.08
CA ASN A 123 -6.70 12.68 3.47
C ASN A 123 -7.05 14.02 4.12
N PRO A 124 -7.29 14.12 5.44
CA PRO A 124 -7.57 15.41 6.07
C PRO A 124 -6.34 16.34 6.07
N LEU A 125 -5.12 15.79 6.14
CA LEU A 125 -3.90 16.60 6.04
C LEU A 125 -3.80 17.30 4.68
N SER A 126 -4.01 16.59 3.58
CA SER A 126 -4.00 17.16 2.23
C SER A 126 -5.00 18.31 2.10
N ALA A 127 -6.21 18.14 2.65
CA ALA A 127 -7.23 19.19 2.66
C ALA A 127 -6.84 20.39 3.52
N ALA A 128 -6.13 20.19 4.63
CA ALA A 128 -5.73 21.23 5.58
C ALA A 128 -4.50 22.06 5.17
N LEU A 129 -3.70 21.57 4.22
CA LEU A 129 -2.46 22.25 3.77
C LEU A 129 -2.78 23.44 2.85
N GLY A 130 -2.83 24.65 3.39
CA GLY A 130 -2.98 25.92 2.63
C GLY A 130 -4.35 26.59 2.80
N ASP A 131 -4.77 27.39 1.79
CA ASP A 131 -6.01 28.19 1.87
C ASP A 131 -7.25 27.28 1.94
N PRO A 132 -8.17 27.49 2.89
CA PRO A 132 -9.41 26.74 2.99
C PRO A 132 -10.26 26.76 1.70
N LYS A 133 -10.23 27.85 0.93
CA LYS A 133 -10.97 27.99 -0.34
C LYS A 133 -10.52 26.98 -1.40
N THR A 134 -9.28 26.49 -1.37
CA THR A 134 -8.72 25.54 -2.30
C THR A 134 -8.56 24.13 -1.72
N SER A 135 -9.09 23.87 -0.54
CA SER A 135 -9.02 22.60 0.19
C SER A 135 -9.52 21.43 -0.67
N HIS A 136 -10.68 21.58 -1.30
CA HIS A 136 -11.27 20.55 -2.15
C HIS A 136 -10.39 20.23 -3.38
N SER A 137 -9.88 21.26 -4.06
CA SER A 137 -8.99 21.08 -5.22
C SER A 137 -7.69 20.37 -4.87
N ARG A 138 -7.12 20.64 -3.69
CA ARG A 138 -5.93 19.93 -3.21
C ARG A 138 -6.21 18.45 -2.97
N LEU A 139 -7.32 18.13 -2.32
CA LEU A 139 -7.70 16.73 -2.10
C LEU A 139 -7.94 16.01 -3.43
N VAL A 140 -8.64 16.63 -4.37
CA VAL A 140 -8.89 16.07 -5.72
C VAL A 140 -7.57 15.83 -6.46
N LEU A 141 -6.62 16.77 -6.40
CA LEU A 141 -5.31 16.59 -7.03
C LEU A 141 -4.50 15.46 -6.39
N SER A 142 -4.54 15.34 -5.06
CA SER A 142 -3.92 14.21 -4.37
C SER A 142 -4.56 12.88 -4.77
N GLN A 143 -5.89 12.81 -4.88
CA GLN A 143 -6.60 11.61 -5.34
C GLN A 143 -6.30 11.28 -6.82
N ALA A 144 -6.13 12.29 -7.67
CA ALA A 144 -5.70 12.07 -9.05
C ALA A 144 -4.30 11.43 -9.10
N SER A 145 -3.38 11.85 -8.21
CA SER A 145 -2.06 11.23 -8.05
C SER A 145 -2.17 9.77 -7.57
N ASN A 146 -3.07 9.49 -6.63
CA ASN A 146 -3.39 8.13 -6.22
C ASN A 146 -3.89 7.28 -7.40
N SER A 147 -4.85 7.80 -8.19
CA SER A 147 -5.37 7.11 -9.38
C SER A 147 -4.27 6.78 -10.40
N LEU A 148 -3.29 7.67 -10.58
CA LEU A 148 -2.13 7.37 -11.42
C LEU A 148 -1.34 6.17 -10.86
N GLY A 149 -1.13 6.11 -9.54
CA GLY A 149 -0.51 4.98 -8.86
C GLY A 149 -1.28 3.68 -9.07
N THR A 150 -2.61 3.71 -9.00
CA THR A 150 -3.47 2.52 -9.19
C THR A 150 -3.39 1.95 -10.60
N VAL A 151 -3.13 2.77 -11.61
CA VAL A 151 -2.94 2.31 -13.00
C VAL A 151 -1.53 1.76 -13.19
N LEU A 152 -0.52 2.46 -12.69
CA LEU A 152 0.88 2.06 -12.89
C LEU A 152 1.29 0.84 -12.06
N GLY A 153 0.70 0.65 -10.88
CA GLY A 153 1.00 -0.47 -9.98
C GLY A 153 0.85 -1.82 -10.65
N PRO A 154 -0.34 -2.23 -11.11
CA PRO A 154 -0.55 -3.51 -11.77
C PRO A 154 0.27 -3.67 -13.06
N TYR A 155 0.37 -2.60 -13.85
CA TYR A 155 1.12 -2.63 -15.11
C TYR A 155 2.61 -2.93 -14.89
N LEU A 156 3.26 -2.17 -14.00
CA LEU A 156 4.67 -2.38 -13.67
C LEU A 156 4.89 -3.67 -12.87
N GLY A 157 3.98 -3.99 -11.95
CA GLY A 157 4.03 -5.23 -11.18
C GLY A 157 3.96 -6.46 -12.07
N ALA A 158 3.01 -6.51 -12.98
CA ALA A 158 2.89 -7.58 -13.96
C ALA A 158 4.11 -7.65 -14.88
N ALA A 159 4.59 -6.51 -15.39
CA ALA A 159 5.78 -6.48 -16.25
C ALA A 159 7.02 -7.01 -15.52
N MET A 160 7.25 -6.61 -14.25
CA MET A 160 8.39 -7.11 -13.46
C MET A 160 8.28 -8.59 -13.12
N MET A 161 7.08 -9.07 -12.80
CA MET A 161 6.84 -10.48 -12.49
C MET A 161 6.97 -11.36 -13.72
N LEU A 162 6.44 -10.95 -14.88
CA LEU A 162 6.50 -11.72 -16.12
C LEU A 162 7.90 -11.68 -16.74
N SER A 163 8.63 -10.57 -16.65
CA SER A 163 9.98 -10.45 -17.20
C SER A 163 11.08 -11.02 -16.28
N GLY A 164 10.81 -11.17 -14.98
CA GLY A 164 11.78 -11.56 -13.97
C GLY A 164 12.10 -13.05 -13.87
N GLY A 165 11.64 -13.89 -14.79
CA GLY A 165 12.00 -15.32 -14.84
C GLY A 165 11.29 -16.22 -13.82
N LEU A 166 10.62 -15.67 -12.80
CA LEU A 166 9.87 -16.48 -11.80
C LEU A 166 8.68 -17.20 -12.43
N PHE A 167 8.02 -16.57 -13.41
CA PHE A 167 6.92 -17.18 -14.16
C PHE A 167 7.37 -17.80 -15.50
N ALA A 168 8.45 -17.32 -16.09
CA ALA A 168 9.01 -17.95 -17.30
C ALA A 168 9.46 -19.39 -17.01
N ALA A 169 9.99 -19.66 -15.81
CA ALA A 169 10.38 -21.00 -15.39
C ALA A 169 9.17 -21.93 -15.15
N SER A 170 8.05 -21.40 -14.60
CA SER A 170 6.84 -22.21 -14.40
C SER A 170 6.09 -22.46 -15.72
N ALA A 171 6.03 -21.48 -16.61
CA ALA A 171 5.40 -21.64 -17.93
C ALA A 171 6.21 -22.57 -18.86
N ALA A 172 7.54 -22.65 -18.71
CA ALA A 172 8.37 -23.60 -19.44
C ALA A 172 8.20 -25.04 -18.92
N GLY A 173 7.98 -25.23 -17.63
CA GLY A 173 7.72 -26.56 -17.03
C GLY A 173 6.36 -27.15 -17.41
N ASP A 174 5.34 -26.32 -17.64
CA ASP A 174 4.00 -26.76 -18.04
C ASP A 174 3.90 -27.11 -19.55
N LEU A 175 4.93 -26.80 -20.34
CA LEU A 175 5.00 -27.16 -21.79
C LEU A 175 5.76 -28.46 -22.05
N GLU A 176 6.41 -29.02 -21.03
CA GLU A 176 7.16 -30.30 -21.12
C GLU A 176 6.44 -31.46 -20.39
N ALA A 177 5.25 -31.24 -19.83
CA ALA A 177 4.40 -32.25 -19.20
C ALA A 177 3.14 -32.53 -20.03
#